data_9b2fa2437829ce89a1105ce978b8aa39
#
_entry.id   9b2fa2437829ce89a1105ce978b8aa39
#
_cell.length_a   1.000
_cell.length_b   1.000
_cell.length_c   1.000
_cell.angle_alpha   90.00
_cell.angle_beta   90.00
_cell.angle_gamma   90.00
#
_symmetry.space_group_name_H-M   'P 1'
#
loop_
_entity.id
_entity.type
_entity.pdbx_description
1 polymer ?
#
loop_
_entity_poly.entity_id
_entity_poly.type
_entity_poly.pdbx_seq_one_letter_code
_entity_poly.pdbx_strand_id
1 'polypeptide(L)'
;MKKNNDKNTNENKVEYPKDGVKGIYVTSNSTQGAKMDELVKFIKDSNLNTMVIDVKDDTGNITMKLNTGNKQVDKNTLDIVDGKKLLKKLHDNNIYPIARIVTFKDTKLANEHPEWTFKNSDGSVWTNGKGDSFVNPFMKEVWKYDIDVAKAAAKAGFQDIQFDYVRFPEGFENQADSLMYNKGKYKNSQMSSGDQRVDTITKFLEYANKELKPMGVNVSADVFGYSALVENAPGIGQSFPKISKNVDAISSMIYPSHWSNGDFGLQAPDTEPYKTVNRYIQKENSLLDTLGTVSYTHLTLPTSDL
;
A
#
# COMPACT_ATOMS: atom_id res chain seq x y z
N MET A 1 -36.76 -9.61 -24.21
CA MET A 1 -36.08 -8.81 -23.17
C MET A 1 -35.88 -9.68 -21.94
N LYS A 2 -34.68 -10.27 -21.79
CA LYS A 2 -34.32 -11.01 -20.58
C LYS A 2 -33.63 -10.03 -19.63
N LYS A 3 -34.25 -9.74 -18.49
CA LYS A 3 -33.61 -9.07 -17.36
C LYS A 3 -32.58 -10.05 -16.76
N ASN A 4 -31.30 -9.81 -16.99
CA ASN A 4 -30.25 -10.43 -16.20
C ASN A 4 -30.35 -9.88 -14.77
N ASN A 5 -30.70 -10.76 -13.86
CA ASN A 5 -30.62 -10.51 -12.42
C ASN A 5 -29.15 -10.56 -11.99
N ASP A 6 -28.50 -9.42 -11.89
CA ASP A 6 -27.28 -9.24 -11.08
C ASP A 6 -27.64 -9.22 -9.59
N LYS A 7 -28.13 -10.37 -9.09
CA LYS A 7 -28.26 -10.65 -7.66
C LYS A 7 -27.29 -11.78 -7.35
N ASN A 8 -26.01 -11.47 -7.11
CA ASN A 8 -25.13 -12.38 -6.36
C ASN A 8 -23.76 -11.74 -6.05
N THR A 9 -23.71 -10.60 -5.40
CA THR A 9 -22.44 -10.01 -4.94
C THR A 9 -22.33 -9.83 -3.43
N ASN A 10 -23.34 -10.25 -2.66
CA ASN A 10 -23.35 -10.00 -1.20
C ASN A 10 -23.22 -11.26 -0.32
N GLU A 11 -23.18 -12.48 -0.90
CA GLU A 11 -23.23 -13.71 -0.08
C GLU A 11 -21.87 -14.17 0.48
N ASN A 12 -20.74 -13.54 0.12
CA ASN A 12 -19.40 -14.00 0.53
C ASN A 12 -18.50 -12.86 1.04
N LYS A 13 -19.06 -11.80 1.63
CA LYS A 13 -18.22 -10.76 2.25
C LYS A 13 -18.01 -11.06 3.73
N VAL A 14 -16.78 -10.93 4.19
CA VAL A 14 -16.43 -10.93 5.61
C VAL A 14 -16.83 -9.57 6.21
N GLU A 15 -17.49 -9.54 7.36
CA GLU A 15 -17.76 -8.27 8.03
C GLU A 15 -16.47 -7.56 8.40
N TYR A 16 -16.46 -6.22 8.27
CA TYR A 16 -15.33 -5.44 8.73
C TYR A 16 -15.13 -5.65 10.23
N PRO A 17 -13.90 -5.97 10.69
CA PRO A 17 -13.65 -6.30 12.09
C PRO A 17 -14.01 -5.18 13.04
N LYS A 18 -14.99 -5.38 13.92
CA LYS A 18 -15.53 -4.37 14.86
C LYS A 18 -14.48 -3.87 15.87
N ASP A 19 -13.56 -4.77 16.26
CA ASP A 19 -12.48 -4.48 17.21
C ASP A 19 -11.18 -4.04 16.51
N GLY A 20 -11.30 -3.58 15.26
CA GLY A 20 -10.19 -3.16 14.42
C GLY A 20 -9.55 -4.34 13.65
N VAL A 21 -8.84 -3.97 12.62
CA VAL A 21 -8.09 -4.89 11.75
C VAL A 21 -6.80 -5.30 12.48
N LYS A 22 -6.64 -6.61 12.70
CA LYS A 22 -5.45 -7.23 13.31
C LYS A 22 -5.00 -8.35 12.39
N GLY A 23 -3.93 -8.13 11.65
CA GLY A 23 -3.57 -9.01 10.55
C GLY A 23 -2.13 -9.44 10.52
N ILE A 24 -1.89 -10.39 9.62
CA ILE A 24 -0.56 -10.78 9.18
C ILE A 24 -0.40 -10.43 7.70
N TYR A 25 0.80 -10.03 7.33
CA TYR A 25 1.20 -9.90 5.93
C TYR A 25 1.69 -11.25 5.42
N VAL A 26 1.19 -11.65 4.25
CA VAL A 26 1.48 -12.94 3.63
C VAL A 26 1.97 -12.73 2.21
N THR A 27 3.22 -13.13 1.96
CA THR A 27 3.78 -13.09 0.60
C THR A 27 3.07 -14.08 -0.31
N SER A 28 3.07 -13.83 -1.61
CA SER A 28 2.44 -14.69 -2.61
C SER A 28 2.86 -16.17 -2.50
N ASN A 29 4.13 -16.43 -2.20
CA ASN A 29 4.65 -17.79 -2.04
C ASN A 29 4.05 -18.56 -0.86
N SER A 30 3.57 -17.85 0.16
CA SER A 30 2.98 -18.46 1.37
C SER A 30 1.47 -18.65 1.27
N THR A 31 0.85 -18.26 0.15
CA THR A 31 -0.62 -18.34 -0.03
C THR A 31 -1.14 -19.71 -0.45
N GLN A 32 -0.29 -20.71 -0.53
CA GLN A 32 -0.62 -22.03 -1.08
C GLN A 32 -0.18 -23.19 -0.16
N GLY A 33 -0.79 -24.36 -0.38
CA GLY A 33 -0.39 -25.60 0.27
C GLY A 33 -0.53 -25.58 1.80
N ALA A 34 0.30 -26.39 2.45
CA ALA A 34 0.28 -26.57 3.91
C ALA A 34 0.57 -25.26 4.67
N LYS A 35 1.45 -24.40 4.13
CA LYS A 35 1.76 -23.10 4.78
C LYS A 35 0.53 -22.21 4.91
N MET A 36 -0.29 -22.16 3.88
CA MET A 36 -1.55 -21.39 3.95
C MET A 36 -2.53 -21.99 4.97
N ASP A 37 -2.57 -23.32 5.12
CA ASP A 37 -3.40 -23.97 6.12
C ASP A 37 -2.93 -23.65 7.55
N GLU A 38 -1.62 -23.62 7.77
CA GLU A 38 -1.00 -23.22 9.04
C GLU A 38 -1.33 -21.76 9.37
N LEU A 39 -1.23 -20.84 8.41
CA LEU A 39 -1.53 -19.43 8.61
C LEU A 39 -3.01 -19.19 8.92
N VAL A 40 -3.92 -19.87 8.23
CA VAL A 40 -5.35 -19.81 8.54
C VAL A 40 -5.62 -20.34 9.96
N LYS A 41 -5.00 -21.47 10.32
CA LYS A 41 -5.11 -22.01 11.68
C LYS A 41 -4.58 -21.03 12.72
N PHE A 42 -3.42 -20.44 12.48
CA PHE A 42 -2.80 -19.43 13.37
C PHE A 42 -3.73 -18.22 13.62
N ILE A 43 -4.35 -17.69 12.56
CA ILE A 43 -5.33 -16.59 12.71
C ILE A 43 -6.51 -17.05 13.56
N LYS A 44 -7.05 -18.25 13.31
CA LYS A 44 -8.21 -18.78 14.06
C LYS A 44 -7.91 -19.06 15.53
N ASP A 45 -6.69 -19.47 15.84
CA ASP A 45 -6.25 -19.80 17.21
C ASP A 45 -5.77 -18.55 17.97
N SER A 46 -5.78 -17.37 17.34
CA SER A 46 -5.34 -16.10 17.91
C SER A 46 -6.45 -15.06 17.90
N ASN A 47 -6.12 -13.83 18.33
CA ASN A 47 -7.02 -12.68 18.22
C ASN A 47 -6.89 -11.92 16.88
N LEU A 48 -6.26 -12.56 15.89
CA LEU A 48 -6.13 -11.99 14.53
C LEU A 48 -7.40 -12.27 13.72
N ASN A 49 -7.64 -11.45 12.72
CA ASN A 49 -8.86 -11.50 11.92
C ASN A 49 -8.65 -11.19 10.43
N THR A 50 -7.42 -10.89 10.03
CA THR A 50 -7.12 -10.31 8.72
C THR A 50 -5.87 -10.91 8.11
N MET A 51 -5.85 -10.98 6.79
CA MET A 51 -4.68 -11.33 6.01
C MET A 51 -4.44 -10.31 4.91
N VAL A 52 -3.24 -9.74 4.90
CA VAL A 52 -2.76 -8.83 3.84
C VAL A 52 -1.97 -9.65 2.84
N ILE A 53 -2.41 -9.62 1.58
CA ILE A 53 -1.88 -10.48 0.51
C ILE A 53 -1.27 -9.60 -0.59
N ASP A 54 -0.07 -9.93 -1.03
CA ASP A 54 0.51 -9.30 -2.21
C ASP A 54 -0.30 -9.62 -3.46
N VAL A 55 -0.91 -8.60 -4.03
CA VAL A 55 -1.52 -8.64 -5.37
C VAL A 55 -0.55 -8.07 -6.40
N LYS A 56 0.16 -7.00 -6.05
CA LYS A 56 1.32 -6.50 -6.78
C LYS A 56 2.51 -6.43 -5.83
N ASP A 57 3.55 -7.19 -6.13
CA ASP A 57 4.70 -7.38 -5.24
C ASP A 57 5.76 -6.27 -5.38
N ASP A 58 6.80 -6.33 -4.57
CA ASP A 58 7.89 -5.35 -4.47
C ASP A 58 8.74 -5.21 -5.74
N THR A 59 8.63 -6.14 -6.69
CA THR A 59 9.31 -6.09 -7.98
C THR A 59 8.43 -5.51 -9.08
N GLY A 60 7.11 -5.43 -8.85
CA GLY A 60 6.10 -5.01 -9.81
C GLY A 60 5.39 -6.18 -10.50
N ASN A 61 5.58 -7.41 -10.04
CA ASN A 61 4.83 -8.55 -10.55
C ASN A 61 3.41 -8.56 -10.00
N ILE A 62 2.45 -8.88 -10.86
CA ILE A 62 1.08 -9.19 -10.47
C ILE A 62 1.01 -10.68 -10.14
N THR A 63 0.66 -11.03 -8.93
CA THR A 63 0.82 -12.39 -8.38
C THR A 63 -0.27 -13.35 -8.81
N MET A 64 -1.41 -12.83 -9.25
CA MET A 64 -2.60 -13.61 -9.63
C MET A 64 -3.27 -13.04 -10.88
N LYS A 65 -4.00 -13.90 -11.59
CA LYS A 65 -4.75 -13.50 -12.79
C LYS A 65 -6.00 -12.71 -12.41
N LEU A 66 -6.03 -11.43 -12.79
CA LEU A 66 -7.07 -10.49 -12.38
C LEU A 66 -8.08 -10.12 -13.50
N ASN A 67 -7.79 -10.45 -14.78
CA ASN A 67 -8.64 -10.10 -15.91
C ASN A 67 -8.95 -8.58 -15.98
N THR A 68 -7.93 -7.75 -15.92
CA THR A 68 -8.07 -6.29 -15.89
C THR A 68 -8.51 -5.70 -17.24
N GLY A 69 -8.23 -6.38 -18.35
CA GLY A 69 -8.31 -5.85 -19.70
C GLY A 69 -7.14 -4.90 -20.06
N ASN A 70 -6.21 -4.68 -19.15
CA ASN A 70 -4.99 -3.91 -19.37
C ASN A 70 -3.87 -4.85 -19.77
N LYS A 71 -3.42 -4.78 -21.03
CA LYS A 71 -2.39 -5.66 -21.57
C LYS A 71 -1.07 -5.60 -20.80
N GLN A 72 -0.73 -4.44 -20.23
CA GLN A 72 0.49 -4.29 -19.45
C GLN A 72 0.39 -5.04 -18.11
N VAL A 73 -0.78 -5.02 -17.47
CA VAL A 73 -1.02 -5.82 -16.26
C VAL A 73 -0.94 -7.31 -16.59
N ASP A 74 -1.57 -7.73 -17.68
CA ASP A 74 -1.54 -9.15 -18.11
C ASP A 74 -0.10 -9.62 -18.39
N LYS A 75 0.72 -8.78 -19.03
CA LYS A 75 2.16 -9.04 -19.29
C LYS A 75 2.97 -9.18 -17.98
N ASN A 76 2.63 -8.40 -16.96
CA ASN A 76 3.32 -8.39 -15.68
C ASN A 76 2.79 -9.44 -14.69
N THR A 77 1.78 -10.22 -15.10
CA THR A 77 1.19 -11.27 -14.27
C THR A 77 2.05 -12.53 -14.29
N LEU A 78 2.44 -13.01 -13.12
CA LEU A 78 3.12 -14.30 -12.93
C LEU A 78 2.16 -15.47 -12.70
N ASP A 79 0.90 -15.19 -12.34
CA ASP A 79 -0.17 -16.18 -12.07
C ASP A 79 0.27 -17.29 -11.11
N ILE A 80 0.98 -16.92 -10.04
CA ILE A 80 1.49 -17.86 -9.03
C ILE A 80 0.49 -18.11 -7.90
N VAL A 81 -0.55 -17.28 -7.78
CA VAL A 81 -1.59 -17.37 -6.76
C VAL A 81 -2.94 -17.67 -7.41
N ASP A 82 -3.58 -18.77 -7.05
CA ASP A 82 -4.99 -18.99 -7.36
C ASP A 82 -5.86 -18.08 -6.49
N GLY A 83 -6.08 -16.85 -6.98
CA GLY A 83 -6.81 -15.82 -6.24
C GLY A 83 -8.24 -16.22 -5.88
N LYS A 84 -8.91 -17.00 -6.73
CA LYS A 84 -10.28 -17.48 -6.47
C LYS A 84 -10.32 -18.49 -5.32
N LYS A 85 -9.39 -19.46 -5.32
CA LYS A 85 -9.26 -20.45 -4.25
C LYS A 85 -8.83 -19.80 -2.94
N LEU A 86 -7.88 -18.87 -3.01
CA LEU A 86 -7.39 -18.10 -1.86
C LEU A 86 -8.54 -17.33 -1.19
N LEU A 87 -9.24 -16.48 -1.94
CA LEU A 87 -10.32 -15.66 -1.40
C LEU A 87 -11.46 -16.48 -0.85
N LYS A 88 -11.85 -17.58 -1.55
CA LYS A 88 -12.83 -18.53 -0.99
C LYS A 88 -12.37 -19.06 0.37
N LYS A 89 -11.10 -19.45 0.51
CA LYS A 89 -10.57 -19.96 1.77
C LYS A 89 -10.60 -18.91 2.89
N LEU A 90 -10.27 -17.67 2.60
CA LEU A 90 -10.35 -16.57 3.57
C LEU A 90 -11.80 -16.32 4.00
N HIS A 91 -12.73 -16.22 3.06
CA HIS A 91 -14.14 -16.02 3.35
C HIS A 91 -14.74 -17.18 4.17
N ASP A 92 -14.47 -18.43 3.79
CA ASP A 92 -14.95 -19.63 4.51
C ASP A 92 -14.44 -19.68 5.97
N ASN A 93 -13.32 -18.98 6.27
CA ASN A 93 -12.74 -18.91 7.62
C ASN A 93 -12.96 -17.57 8.32
N ASN A 94 -13.80 -16.70 7.75
CA ASN A 94 -14.10 -15.36 8.28
C ASN A 94 -12.84 -14.49 8.49
N ILE A 95 -11.89 -14.57 7.55
CA ILE A 95 -10.65 -13.80 7.54
C ILE A 95 -10.80 -12.64 6.55
N TYR A 96 -10.66 -11.40 7.05
CA TYR A 96 -10.82 -10.20 6.24
C TYR A 96 -9.68 -10.05 5.23
N PRO A 97 -9.97 -10.00 3.90
CA PRO A 97 -8.96 -10.02 2.86
C PRO A 97 -8.54 -8.60 2.45
N ILE A 98 -7.27 -8.26 2.63
CA ILE A 98 -6.67 -7.01 2.17
C ILE A 98 -5.72 -7.30 1.00
N ALA A 99 -5.89 -6.57 -0.11
CA ALA A 99 -4.98 -6.61 -1.25
C ALA A 99 -3.89 -5.57 -1.08
N ARG A 100 -2.63 -5.99 -0.89
CA ARG A 100 -1.48 -5.08 -0.91
C ARG A 100 -1.04 -4.85 -2.36
N ILE A 101 -0.91 -3.58 -2.72
CA ILE A 101 -0.43 -3.11 -4.02
C ILE A 101 0.79 -2.22 -3.77
N VAL A 102 1.97 -2.72 -4.13
CA VAL A 102 3.19 -1.92 -4.14
C VAL A 102 3.09 -0.93 -5.28
N THR A 103 3.00 0.36 -4.95
CA THR A 103 2.55 1.38 -5.89
C THR A 103 3.69 1.89 -6.76
N PHE A 104 4.54 2.75 -6.23
CA PHE A 104 5.56 3.44 -7.04
C PHE A 104 6.93 2.75 -7.07
N LYS A 105 7.21 1.81 -6.17
CA LYS A 105 8.36 0.92 -6.31
C LYS A 105 8.00 -0.18 -7.30
N ASP A 106 8.45 -0.07 -8.52
CA ASP A 106 8.09 -1.00 -9.59
C ASP A 106 9.23 -1.09 -10.62
N THR A 107 10.16 -1.99 -10.35
CA THR A 107 11.33 -2.21 -11.21
C THR A 107 10.93 -2.75 -12.58
N LYS A 108 9.88 -3.58 -12.62
CA LYS A 108 9.42 -4.20 -13.87
C LYS A 108 8.80 -3.16 -14.80
N LEU A 109 7.84 -2.39 -14.31
CA LEU A 109 7.18 -1.34 -15.10
C LEU A 109 8.17 -0.23 -15.50
N ALA A 110 9.10 0.14 -14.61
CA ALA A 110 10.13 1.14 -14.89
C ALA A 110 11.04 0.74 -16.07
N ASN A 111 11.43 -0.54 -16.15
CA ASN A 111 12.24 -1.05 -17.26
C ASN A 111 11.46 -1.20 -18.57
N GLU A 112 10.17 -1.49 -18.47
CA GLU A 112 9.29 -1.64 -19.65
C GLU A 112 8.81 -0.29 -20.20
N HIS A 113 8.75 0.74 -19.33
CA HIS A 113 8.33 2.09 -19.63
C HIS A 113 9.33 3.13 -19.10
N PRO A 114 10.53 3.24 -19.70
CA PRO A 114 11.55 4.19 -19.24
C PRO A 114 11.09 5.65 -19.28
N GLU A 115 10.05 5.97 -20.04
CA GLU A 115 9.41 7.29 -20.09
C GLU A 115 8.53 7.59 -18.87
N TRP A 116 8.18 6.58 -18.07
CA TRP A 116 7.36 6.71 -16.84
C TRP A 116 8.18 6.62 -15.56
N THR A 117 9.49 6.70 -15.65
CA THR A 117 10.38 6.52 -14.49
C THR A 117 11.38 7.68 -14.36
N PHE A 118 12.26 7.56 -13.40
CA PHE A 118 13.43 8.42 -13.22
C PHE A 118 14.63 7.84 -14.01
N LYS A 119 15.40 8.71 -14.64
CA LYS A 119 16.57 8.31 -15.42
C LYS A 119 17.82 9.06 -14.98
N ASN A 120 18.95 8.40 -15.08
CA ASN A 120 20.25 9.01 -14.93
C ASN A 120 20.55 9.95 -16.11
N SER A 121 21.59 10.77 -16.00
CA SER A 121 22.01 11.72 -17.05
C SER A 121 22.42 11.03 -18.36
N ASP A 122 22.84 9.76 -18.32
CA ASP A 122 23.13 8.94 -19.49
C ASP A 122 21.90 8.33 -20.16
N GLY A 123 20.71 8.56 -19.60
CA GLY A 123 19.44 8.03 -20.10
C GLY A 123 19.07 6.64 -19.56
N SER A 124 19.92 5.98 -18.81
CA SER A 124 19.59 4.71 -18.17
C SER A 124 18.52 4.88 -17.09
N VAL A 125 17.74 3.81 -16.83
CA VAL A 125 16.77 3.79 -15.73
C VAL A 125 17.51 3.91 -14.40
N TRP A 126 17.09 4.84 -13.56
CA TRP A 126 17.65 5.00 -12.23
C TRP A 126 17.28 3.85 -11.30
N THR A 127 18.22 3.42 -10.49
CA THR A 127 18.01 2.44 -9.43
C THR A 127 18.52 2.99 -8.10
N ASN A 128 17.88 2.59 -7.00
CA ASN A 128 18.40 2.84 -5.66
C ASN A 128 19.63 1.95 -5.36
N GLY A 129 20.24 2.11 -4.17
CA GLY A 129 21.39 1.32 -3.75
C GLY A 129 21.15 -0.19 -3.62
N LYS A 130 19.88 -0.64 -3.70
CA LYS A 130 19.47 -2.06 -3.66
C LYS A 130 19.15 -2.61 -5.05
N GLY A 131 19.27 -1.79 -6.10
CA GLY A 131 18.93 -2.18 -7.47
C GLY A 131 17.44 -2.05 -7.82
N ASP A 132 16.62 -1.50 -6.96
CA ASP A 132 15.20 -1.27 -7.24
C ASP A 132 14.99 0.01 -8.03
N SER A 133 14.06 -0.01 -8.97
CA SER A 133 13.57 1.18 -9.67
C SER A 133 12.20 1.62 -9.16
N PHE A 134 11.92 2.91 -9.34
CA PHE A 134 10.63 3.52 -9.03
C PHE A 134 10.04 4.12 -10.28
N VAL A 135 8.76 3.87 -10.50
CA VAL A 135 7.99 4.63 -11.49
C VAL A 135 7.67 6.01 -10.94
N ASN A 136 7.51 6.96 -11.83
CA ASN A 136 7.37 8.37 -11.50
C ASN A 136 5.96 8.72 -11.02
N PRO A 137 5.75 9.10 -9.75
CA PRO A 137 4.43 9.43 -9.21
C PRO A 137 3.73 10.62 -9.89
N PHE A 138 4.46 11.47 -10.61
CA PHE A 138 3.87 12.57 -11.38
C PHE A 138 3.10 12.12 -12.62
N MET A 139 3.26 10.85 -13.05
CA MET A 139 2.68 10.31 -14.28
C MET A 139 1.29 9.70 -14.04
N LYS A 140 0.29 10.19 -14.76
CA LYS A 140 -1.09 9.68 -14.65
C LYS A 140 -1.26 8.28 -15.23
N GLU A 141 -0.42 7.90 -16.16
CA GLU A 141 -0.36 6.55 -16.75
C GLU A 141 -0.02 5.51 -15.68
N VAL A 142 0.92 5.83 -14.78
CA VAL A 142 1.25 4.99 -13.63
C VAL A 142 0.07 4.87 -12.68
N TRP A 143 -0.61 5.99 -12.37
CA TRP A 143 -1.81 5.95 -11.53
C TRP A 143 -2.88 5.02 -12.10
N LYS A 144 -3.13 5.15 -13.41
CA LYS A 144 -4.12 4.32 -14.10
C LYS A 144 -3.75 2.84 -14.03
N TYR A 145 -2.48 2.51 -14.23
CA TYR A 145 -1.99 1.12 -14.14
C TYR A 145 -2.30 0.52 -12.76
N ASP A 146 -1.92 1.18 -11.68
CA ASP A 146 -2.15 0.68 -10.31
C ASP A 146 -3.65 0.63 -9.97
N ILE A 147 -4.45 1.58 -10.43
CA ILE A 147 -5.89 1.57 -10.22
C ILE A 147 -6.60 0.48 -11.03
N ASP A 148 -6.12 0.13 -12.22
CA ASP A 148 -6.64 -1.01 -12.98
C ASP A 148 -6.40 -2.33 -12.20
N VAL A 149 -5.22 -2.49 -11.58
CA VAL A 149 -4.91 -3.63 -10.68
C VAL A 149 -5.84 -3.61 -9.46
N ALA A 150 -5.96 -2.47 -8.79
CA ALA A 150 -6.79 -2.29 -7.60
C ALA A 150 -8.26 -2.62 -7.86
N LYS A 151 -8.83 -2.11 -8.95
CA LYS A 151 -10.21 -2.41 -9.36
C LYS A 151 -10.42 -3.89 -9.64
N ALA A 152 -9.44 -4.54 -10.24
CA ALA A 152 -9.54 -5.96 -10.54
C ALA A 152 -9.42 -6.81 -9.27
N ALA A 153 -8.57 -6.42 -8.31
CA ALA A 153 -8.49 -7.05 -6.99
C ALA A 153 -9.83 -6.91 -6.22
N ALA A 154 -10.43 -5.72 -6.24
CA ALA A 154 -11.75 -5.50 -5.66
C ALA A 154 -12.84 -6.38 -6.30
N LYS A 155 -12.85 -6.51 -7.63
CA LYS A 155 -13.77 -7.41 -8.35
C LYS A 155 -13.53 -8.87 -8.05
N ALA A 156 -12.29 -9.27 -7.77
CA ALA A 156 -11.95 -10.63 -7.39
C ALA A 156 -12.48 -11.02 -6.00
N GLY A 157 -12.74 -10.03 -5.11
CA GLY A 157 -13.33 -10.25 -3.78
C GLY A 157 -12.48 -9.75 -2.61
N PHE A 158 -11.38 -9.05 -2.86
CA PHE A 158 -10.71 -8.29 -1.81
C PHE A 158 -11.60 -7.16 -1.32
N GLN A 159 -11.55 -6.88 -0.02
CA GLN A 159 -12.46 -5.94 0.64
C GLN A 159 -11.78 -4.65 1.10
N ASP A 160 -10.45 -4.64 1.08
CA ASP A 160 -9.62 -3.48 1.31
C ASP A 160 -8.47 -3.49 0.30
N ILE A 161 -8.14 -2.33 -0.23
CA ILE A 161 -7.01 -2.11 -1.13
C ILE A 161 -5.99 -1.26 -0.39
N GLN A 162 -4.87 -1.88 -0.03
CA GLN A 162 -3.78 -1.24 0.67
C GLN A 162 -2.67 -0.85 -0.31
N PHE A 163 -2.40 0.45 -0.40
CA PHE A 163 -1.31 0.99 -1.21
C PHE A 163 -0.04 1.13 -0.37
N ASP A 164 0.96 0.29 -0.65
CA ASP A 164 2.30 0.42 -0.09
C ASP A 164 3.25 1.09 -1.07
N TYR A 165 4.40 1.57 -0.61
CA TYR A 165 5.32 2.38 -1.41
C TYR A 165 4.62 3.53 -2.14
N VAL A 166 3.58 4.08 -1.54
CA VAL A 166 2.83 5.26 -2.00
C VAL A 166 3.62 6.52 -1.64
N ARG A 167 4.78 6.64 -2.26
CA ARG A 167 5.80 7.65 -1.96
C ARG A 167 6.86 7.74 -3.05
N PHE A 168 7.62 8.83 -3.03
CA PHE A 168 8.87 8.93 -3.78
C PHE A 168 9.97 8.06 -3.13
N PRO A 169 11.07 7.76 -3.84
CA PRO A 169 12.21 7.06 -3.26
C PRO A 169 12.76 7.79 -2.02
N GLU A 170 13.35 7.05 -1.09
CA GLU A 170 14.05 7.64 0.05
C GLU A 170 15.25 8.46 -0.43
N GLY A 171 15.45 9.64 0.17
CA GLY A 171 16.52 10.56 -0.23
C GLY A 171 16.35 11.19 -1.61
N PHE A 172 15.15 11.07 -2.20
CA PHE A 172 14.87 11.62 -3.54
C PHE A 172 15.17 13.13 -3.63
N GLU A 173 14.89 13.88 -2.56
CA GLU A 173 15.16 15.31 -2.47
C GLU A 173 16.64 15.67 -2.70
N ASN A 174 17.56 14.76 -2.37
CA ASN A 174 18.99 15.00 -2.48
C ASN A 174 19.55 14.72 -3.89
N GLN A 175 18.77 14.02 -4.73
CA GLN A 175 19.22 13.58 -6.06
C GLN A 175 18.24 14.00 -7.18
N ALA A 176 17.10 14.56 -6.86
CA ALA A 176 16.06 14.92 -7.81
C ALA A 176 16.55 15.81 -8.96
N ASP A 177 17.48 16.74 -8.67
CA ASP A 177 18.01 17.68 -9.65
C ASP A 177 19.05 17.03 -10.60
N SER A 178 19.63 15.89 -10.22
CA SER A 178 20.54 15.11 -11.07
C SER A 178 19.81 14.09 -11.96
N LEU A 179 18.53 13.86 -11.72
CA LEU A 179 17.71 12.90 -12.45
C LEU A 179 16.88 13.57 -13.55
N MET A 180 16.70 12.83 -14.64
CA MET A 180 15.80 13.24 -15.72
C MET A 180 14.43 12.57 -15.52
N TYR A 181 13.38 13.34 -15.42
CA TYR A 181 12.00 12.84 -15.30
C TYR A 181 10.97 13.91 -15.68
N ASN A 182 9.78 13.43 -16.03
CA ASN A 182 8.66 14.30 -16.34
C ASN A 182 7.98 14.80 -15.05
N LYS A 183 7.89 16.11 -14.85
CA LYS A 183 7.19 16.72 -13.71
C LYS A 183 5.67 16.86 -13.94
N GLY A 184 5.14 16.31 -15.05
CA GLY A 184 3.72 16.39 -15.37
C GLY A 184 3.17 17.83 -15.28
N LYS A 185 2.04 17.99 -14.58
CA LYS A 185 1.40 19.30 -14.37
C LYS A 185 2.25 20.30 -13.59
N TYR A 186 3.33 19.86 -12.93
CA TYR A 186 4.18 20.73 -12.10
C TYR A 186 5.37 21.36 -12.85
N LYS A 187 5.53 21.08 -14.14
CA LYS A 187 6.66 21.60 -14.94
C LYS A 187 6.89 23.11 -14.78
N ASN A 188 5.80 23.90 -14.70
CA ASN A 188 5.82 25.35 -14.55
C ASN A 188 5.17 25.81 -13.22
N SER A 189 5.12 24.95 -12.22
CA SER A 189 4.52 25.26 -10.93
C SER A 189 5.42 26.17 -10.10
N GLN A 190 4.81 27.11 -9.36
CA GLN A 190 5.50 27.94 -8.37
C GLN A 190 5.62 27.23 -6.99
N MET A 191 5.03 26.04 -6.84
CA MET A 191 5.15 25.25 -5.61
C MET A 191 6.59 24.78 -5.42
N SER A 192 7.04 24.69 -4.18
CA SER A 192 8.31 24.05 -3.87
C SER A 192 8.33 22.60 -4.36
N SER A 193 9.50 22.04 -4.66
CA SER A 193 9.63 20.64 -5.10
C SER A 193 9.10 19.66 -4.06
N GLY A 194 9.23 19.98 -2.77
CA GLY A 194 8.66 19.20 -1.68
C GLY A 194 7.14 19.21 -1.68
N ASP A 195 6.53 20.40 -1.84
CA ASP A 195 5.07 20.53 -1.90
C ASP A 195 4.48 19.83 -3.13
N GLN A 196 5.18 19.87 -4.27
CA GLN A 196 4.79 19.15 -5.48
C GLN A 196 4.72 17.63 -5.21
N ARG A 197 5.68 17.08 -4.49
CA ARG A 197 5.68 15.66 -4.10
C ARG A 197 4.52 15.32 -3.15
N VAL A 198 4.32 16.16 -2.12
CA VAL A 198 3.21 15.97 -1.17
C VAL A 198 1.85 16.07 -1.86
N ASP A 199 1.65 17.08 -2.74
CA ASP A 199 0.40 17.22 -3.50
C ASP A 199 0.17 16.02 -4.42
N THR A 200 1.23 15.49 -5.03
CA THR A 200 1.14 14.33 -5.93
C THR A 200 0.66 13.08 -5.21
N ILE A 201 1.29 12.72 -4.09
CA ILE A 201 0.91 11.53 -3.32
C ILE A 201 -0.51 11.68 -2.75
N THR A 202 -0.83 12.85 -2.19
CA THR A 202 -2.18 13.15 -1.70
C THR A 202 -3.23 12.98 -2.81
N LYS A 203 -2.98 13.54 -3.99
CA LYS A 203 -3.91 13.45 -5.12
C LYS A 203 -3.99 12.05 -5.76
N PHE A 204 -2.95 11.26 -5.65
CA PHE A 204 -3.05 9.85 -6.03
C PHE A 204 -4.05 9.12 -5.14
N LEU A 205 -3.96 9.27 -3.82
CA LEU A 205 -4.88 8.64 -2.89
C LEU A 205 -6.31 9.18 -2.98
N GLU A 206 -6.48 10.49 -3.20
CA GLU A 206 -7.78 11.08 -3.53
C GLU A 206 -8.40 10.42 -4.78
N TYR A 207 -7.60 10.25 -5.83
CA TYR A 207 -8.02 9.58 -7.06
C TYR A 207 -8.35 8.11 -6.81
N ALA A 208 -7.50 7.39 -6.07
CA ALA A 208 -7.72 5.98 -5.72
C ALA A 208 -9.03 5.79 -4.95
N ASN A 209 -9.26 6.60 -3.92
CA ASN A 209 -10.48 6.56 -3.13
C ASN A 209 -11.73 6.82 -4.01
N LYS A 210 -11.68 7.86 -4.85
CA LYS A 210 -12.77 8.19 -5.77
C LYS A 210 -13.13 7.03 -6.72
N GLU A 211 -12.11 6.31 -7.21
CA GLU A 211 -12.29 5.21 -8.17
C GLU A 211 -12.71 3.89 -7.51
N LEU A 212 -12.34 3.67 -6.25
CA LEU A 212 -12.54 2.40 -5.54
C LEU A 212 -13.77 2.42 -4.61
N LYS A 213 -14.09 3.55 -4.00
CA LYS A 213 -15.23 3.68 -3.08
C LYS A 213 -16.57 3.23 -3.67
N PRO A 214 -16.90 3.52 -4.97
CA PRO A 214 -18.13 3.01 -5.59
C PRO A 214 -18.18 1.49 -5.72
N MET A 215 -17.03 0.80 -5.59
CA MET A 215 -16.95 -0.66 -5.61
C MET A 215 -17.23 -1.30 -4.25
N GLY A 216 -17.41 -0.49 -3.20
CA GLY A 216 -17.72 -0.95 -1.85
C GLY A 216 -16.54 -1.64 -1.16
N VAL A 217 -15.31 -1.21 -1.46
CA VAL A 217 -14.07 -1.63 -0.79
C VAL A 217 -13.50 -0.46 -0.01
N ASN A 218 -12.76 -0.76 1.05
CA ASN A 218 -11.97 0.22 1.77
C ASN A 218 -10.67 0.52 1.01
N VAL A 219 -10.12 1.69 1.26
CA VAL A 219 -8.81 2.11 0.76
C VAL A 219 -7.92 2.39 1.95
N SER A 220 -6.76 1.76 2.00
CA SER A 220 -5.76 2.00 3.03
C SER A 220 -4.39 2.34 2.43
N ALA A 221 -3.53 2.93 3.22
CA ALA A 221 -2.19 3.33 2.79
C ALA A 221 -1.15 3.02 3.86
N ASP A 222 -0.04 2.44 3.42
CA ASP A 222 1.14 2.26 4.26
C ASP A 222 1.99 3.53 4.22
N VAL A 223 2.35 4.03 5.38
CA VAL A 223 3.14 5.26 5.52
C VAL A 223 4.34 5.03 6.42
N PHE A 224 5.40 5.80 6.21
CA PHE A 224 6.49 5.80 7.17
C PHE A 224 6.02 6.32 8.54
N GLY A 225 6.38 5.61 9.60
CA GLY A 225 5.98 5.96 10.95
C GLY A 225 6.33 7.40 11.34
N TYR A 226 7.51 7.91 10.93
CA TYR A 226 7.89 9.28 11.24
C TYR A 226 6.98 10.34 10.60
N SER A 227 6.24 10.00 9.53
CA SER A 227 5.33 10.95 8.86
C SER A 227 4.19 11.45 9.76
N ALA A 228 3.82 10.68 10.80
CA ALA A 228 2.85 11.12 11.81
C ALA A 228 3.46 12.02 12.90
N LEU A 229 4.79 12.13 12.95
CA LEU A 229 5.51 12.92 13.96
C LEU A 229 6.03 14.25 13.44
N VAL A 230 5.86 14.51 12.14
CA VAL A 230 6.23 15.75 11.46
C VAL A 230 5.03 16.31 10.71
N GLU A 231 5.04 17.61 10.41
CA GLU A 231 3.96 18.23 9.65
C GLU A 231 3.82 17.62 8.25
N ASN A 232 4.95 17.47 7.56
CA ASN A 232 5.07 16.83 6.26
C ASN A 232 6.41 16.13 6.14
N ALA A 233 6.46 15.05 5.36
CA ALA A 233 7.69 14.38 4.92
C ALA A 233 7.92 14.67 3.42
N PRO A 234 8.37 15.89 3.05
CA PRO A 234 8.38 16.38 1.67
C PRO A 234 9.39 15.64 0.79
N GLY A 235 10.43 15.03 1.37
CA GLY A 235 11.40 14.22 0.64
C GLY A 235 10.74 13.07 -0.10
N ILE A 236 9.89 12.34 0.59
CA ILE A 236 9.14 11.20 0.04
C ILE A 236 7.71 11.54 -0.39
N GLY A 237 7.25 12.75 -0.14
CA GLY A 237 5.92 13.23 -0.53
C GLY A 237 4.78 12.77 0.39
N GLN A 238 5.05 12.29 1.60
CA GLN A 238 4.02 11.91 2.55
C GLN A 238 3.65 13.07 3.49
N SER A 239 2.35 13.27 3.68
CA SER A 239 1.76 14.13 4.70
C SER A 239 0.68 13.33 5.40
N PHE A 240 0.94 12.92 6.63
CA PHE A 240 -0.01 12.11 7.39
C PHE A 240 -1.39 12.77 7.48
N PRO A 241 -1.52 14.09 7.81
CA PRO A 241 -2.82 14.75 7.86
C PRO A 241 -3.56 14.81 6.52
N LYS A 242 -2.84 14.89 5.39
CA LYS A 242 -3.47 14.93 4.06
C LYS A 242 -3.84 13.54 3.58
N ILE A 243 -3.01 12.54 3.87
CA ILE A 243 -3.29 11.13 3.54
C ILE A 243 -4.51 10.65 4.31
N SER A 244 -4.57 10.87 5.63
CA SER A 244 -5.67 10.40 6.49
C SER A 244 -7.05 10.87 6.05
N LYS A 245 -7.16 12.01 5.34
CA LYS A 245 -8.41 12.53 4.79
C LYS A 245 -8.87 11.83 3.52
N ASN A 246 -8.01 11.04 2.90
CA ASN A 246 -8.24 10.43 1.58
C ASN A 246 -8.25 8.90 1.61
N VAL A 247 -8.12 8.29 2.79
CA VAL A 247 -8.16 6.85 2.97
C VAL A 247 -9.10 6.46 4.12
N ASP A 248 -9.54 5.22 4.13
CA ASP A 248 -10.38 4.68 5.20
C ASP A 248 -9.54 4.21 6.39
N ALA A 249 -8.27 3.81 6.13
CA ALA A 249 -7.33 3.40 7.16
C ALA A 249 -5.88 3.75 6.80
N ILE A 250 -5.03 3.93 7.82
CA ILE A 250 -3.59 4.10 7.69
C ILE A 250 -2.89 2.93 8.39
N SER A 251 -1.83 2.42 7.75
CA SER A 251 -0.93 1.42 8.31
C SER A 251 0.45 2.06 8.45
N SER A 252 0.76 2.53 9.64
CA SER A 252 2.06 3.16 9.92
C SER A 252 3.13 2.10 10.16
N MET A 253 4.28 2.26 9.51
CA MET A 253 5.45 1.40 9.68
C MET A 253 6.17 1.75 10.98
N ILE A 254 5.81 1.05 12.07
CA ILE A 254 6.29 1.29 13.42
C ILE A 254 7.32 0.22 13.78
N TYR A 255 8.49 0.28 13.15
CA TYR A 255 9.57 -0.66 13.44
C TYR A 255 10.43 -0.13 14.60
N PRO A 256 10.49 -0.80 15.77
CA PRO A 256 11.25 -0.32 16.93
C PRO A 256 12.71 -0.01 16.63
N SER A 257 13.34 -0.80 15.75
CA SER A 257 14.72 -0.62 15.31
C SER A 257 14.98 0.63 14.44
N HIS A 258 13.94 1.32 13.98
CA HIS A 258 14.06 2.53 13.16
C HIS A 258 14.07 3.83 13.99
N TRP A 259 13.94 3.73 15.31
CA TRP A 259 13.89 4.86 16.20
C TRP A 259 15.21 5.05 16.96
N SER A 260 15.57 6.30 17.17
CA SER A 260 16.80 6.66 17.84
C SER A 260 16.66 6.60 19.36
N ASN A 261 17.80 6.50 20.05
CA ASN A 261 17.84 6.61 21.50
C ASN A 261 17.24 7.96 21.95
N GLY A 262 16.32 7.91 22.89
CA GLY A 262 15.58 9.08 23.39
C GLY A 262 14.20 9.26 22.74
N ASP A 263 13.94 8.65 21.58
CA ASP A 263 12.61 8.72 20.98
C ASP A 263 11.56 8.11 21.91
N PHE A 264 10.39 8.72 21.91
CA PHE A 264 9.28 8.37 22.81
C PHE A 264 9.66 8.38 24.30
N GLY A 265 10.78 9.05 24.69
CA GLY A 265 11.31 9.04 26.05
C GLY A 265 11.85 7.66 26.49
N LEU A 266 12.28 6.84 25.54
CA LEU A 266 12.90 5.54 25.76
C LEU A 266 14.41 5.64 25.52
N GLN A 267 15.20 5.01 26.38
CA GLN A 267 16.65 5.01 26.22
C GLN A 267 17.09 4.28 24.95
N ALA A 268 16.43 3.15 24.65
CA ALA A 268 16.69 2.33 23.46
C ALA A 268 15.37 1.73 22.96
N PRO A 269 14.65 2.40 22.02
CA PRO A 269 13.34 1.96 21.55
C PRO A 269 13.32 0.53 20.99
N ASP A 270 14.37 0.08 20.35
CA ASP A 270 14.51 -1.27 19.78
C ASP A 270 14.53 -2.38 20.83
N THR A 271 14.99 -2.08 22.04
CA THR A 271 14.98 -3.03 23.17
C THR A 271 13.67 -3.02 23.96
N GLU A 272 12.76 -2.07 23.68
CA GLU A 272 11.47 -1.92 24.33
C GLU A 272 10.31 -1.86 23.31
N PRO A 273 10.15 -2.89 22.44
CA PRO A 273 9.25 -2.81 21.28
C PRO A 273 7.79 -2.54 21.67
N TYR A 274 7.28 -3.13 22.73
CA TYR A 274 5.92 -2.89 23.20
C TYR A 274 5.70 -1.41 23.58
N LYS A 275 6.62 -0.83 24.34
CA LYS A 275 6.50 0.58 24.75
C LYS A 275 6.63 1.53 23.56
N THR A 276 7.54 1.21 22.64
CA THR A 276 7.76 1.99 21.42
C THR A 276 6.47 2.05 20.59
N VAL A 277 5.90 0.90 20.26
CA VAL A 277 4.66 0.82 19.49
C VAL A 277 3.50 1.48 20.23
N ASN A 278 3.34 1.22 21.52
CA ASN A 278 2.26 1.80 22.32
C ASN A 278 2.33 3.33 22.37
N ARG A 279 3.51 3.90 22.65
CA ARG A 279 3.68 5.36 22.71
C ARG A 279 3.55 6.03 21.35
N TYR A 280 3.98 5.35 20.28
CA TYR A 280 3.76 5.81 18.92
C TYR A 280 2.26 5.90 18.62
N ILE A 281 1.51 4.81 18.85
CA ILE A 281 0.07 4.74 18.57
C ILE A 281 -0.71 5.79 19.37
N GLN A 282 -0.33 6.05 20.62
CA GLN A 282 -0.95 7.13 21.40
C GLN A 282 -0.78 8.49 20.74
N LYS A 283 0.41 8.80 20.18
CA LYS A 283 0.64 10.05 19.44
C LYS A 283 -0.16 10.09 18.13
N GLU A 284 -0.16 9.01 17.38
CA GLU A 284 -0.89 8.90 16.12
C GLU A 284 -2.40 9.07 16.33
N ASN A 285 -2.98 8.38 17.31
CA ASN A 285 -4.40 8.52 17.65
C ASN A 285 -4.74 9.96 18.07
N SER A 286 -3.90 10.59 18.91
CA SER A 286 -4.10 11.99 19.28
C SER A 286 -4.09 12.92 18.08
N LEU A 287 -3.26 12.64 17.07
CA LEU A 287 -3.23 13.40 15.81
C LEU A 287 -4.52 13.16 15.00
N LEU A 288 -4.95 11.91 14.85
CA LEU A 288 -6.18 11.56 14.13
C LEU A 288 -7.41 12.20 14.77
N ASP A 289 -7.50 12.20 16.10
CA ASP A 289 -8.59 12.86 16.84
C ASP A 289 -8.64 14.36 16.54
N THR A 290 -7.48 15.04 16.48
CA THR A 290 -7.43 16.47 16.13
C THR A 290 -7.83 16.77 14.70
N LEU A 291 -7.62 15.80 13.79
CA LEU A 291 -7.96 15.96 12.37
C LEU A 291 -9.44 15.69 12.08
N GLY A 292 -10.17 15.11 13.05
CA GLY A 292 -11.58 14.72 12.87
C GLY A 292 -11.79 13.70 11.74
N THR A 293 -10.78 12.89 11.48
CA THR A 293 -10.82 11.86 10.43
C THR A 293 -11.23 10.52 11.03
N VAL A 294 -11.88 9.67 10.23
CA VAL A 294 -12.35 8.33 10.64
C VAL A 294 -11.32 7.25 10.27
N SER A 295 -10.08 7.63 10.00
CA SER A 295 -9.02 6.69 9.64
C SER A 295 -8.65 5.82 10.85
N TYR A 296 -8.62 4.52 10.64
CA TYR A 296 -8.21 3.53 11.63
C TYR A 296 -6.76 3.13 11.37
N THR A 297 -6.00 2.91 12.43
CA THR A 297 -4.65 2.33 12.32
C THR A 297 -4.76 0.84 12.13
N HIS A 298 -4.15 0.32 11.04
CA HIS A 298 -3.97 -1.11 10.85
C HIS A 298 -2.64 -1.56 11.49
N LEU A 299 -2.68 -2.64 12.27
CA LEU A 299 -1.47 -3.33 12.71
C LEU A 299 -1.31 -4.61 11.89
N THR A 300 -0.19 -4.71 11.18
CA THR A 300 0.15 -5.89 10.39
C THR A 300 1.52 -6.41 10.80
N LEU A 301 1.62 -7.68 11.10
CA LEU A 301 2.87 -8.35 11.44
C LEU A 301 3.44 -9.03 10.18
N PRO A 302 4.75 -8.92 9.90
CA PRO A 302 5.41 -9.69 8.84
C PRO A 302 5.42 -11.17 9.19
N THR A 303 5.25 -12.03 8.18
CA THR A 303 5.25 -13.49 8.35
C THR A 303 6.63 -14.12 8.22
N SER A 304 7.65 -13.34 7.89
CA SER A 304 9.03 -13.85 7.77
C SER A 304 9.62 -14.36 9.09
N ASP A 305 9.01 -13.98 10.22
CA ASP A 305 9.48 -14.33 11.56
C ASP A 305 8.56 -15.35 12.28
N LEU A 306 7.63 -15.96 11.54
CA LEU A 306 6.69 -16.99 12.04
C LEU A 306 7.07 -18.39 11.59
#